data_5a357951176b5d75936b17a8b2559f52
#
_entry.id   5a357951176b5d75936b17a8b2559f52
#
_cell.length_a   1.000
_cell.length_b   1.000
_cell.length_c   1.000
_cell.angle_alpha   90.00
_cell.angle_beta   90.00
_cell.angle_gamma   90.00
#
_symmetry.space_group_name_H-M   'P 1'
#
loop_
_entity.id
_entity.type
_entity.pdbx_description
1 polymer ?
#
loop_
_entity_poly.entity_id
_entity_poly.type
_entity_poly.pdbx_seq_one_letter_code
_entity_poly.pdbx_strand_id
1 'polypeptide(L)'
;MACYVNNHPLVQDALSTLRRTTTTTEQFRKATKRISHLLIAETTRNVRINPITVETSLGIADGFTIASDVVFVPILRAGLGMLEVALELIPAARVGYIGLERDETTAAASTYYSKLPNDLTSSQIFVLDPMLATSGSAVSAMDILRKVGATDCHLICIIAAKDGIRTFEKCHPNVPVHTSAVDPTLNEQQYIVPGLGDFGDKLYGTS
;
A
#
# COMPACT_ATOMS: atom_id res chain seq x y z
N MET A 1 -1.07 4.79 16.92
CA MET A 1 -1.35 4.43 15.49
C MET A 1 -2.43 3.35 15.44
N ALA A 2 -3.26 3.36 14.42
CA ALA A 2 -4.22 2.28 14.19
C ALA A 2 -3.70 1.35 13.08
N CYS A 3 -3.62 0.05 13.38
CA CYS A 3 -3.40 -1.00 12.38
C CYS A 3 -4.75 -1.67 12.09
N TYR A 4 -5.23 -1.54 10.87
CA TYR A 4 -6.50 -2.10 10.42
C TYR A 4 -6.23 -3.38 9.63
N VAL A 5 -6.72 -4.50 10.15
CA VAL A 5 -6.60 -5.80 9.48
C VAL A 5 -7.91 -6.13 8.77
N ASN A 6 -7.85 -6.28 7.45
CA ASN A 6 -9.01 -6.65 6.64
C ASN A 6 -9.20 -8.17 6.66
N ASN A 7 -10.18 -8.63 7.44
CA ASN A 7 -10.52 -10.05 7.61
C ASN A 7 -11.60 -10.54 6.62
N HIS A 8 -11.88 -9.81 5.55
CA HIS A 8 -12.89 -10.22 4.57
C HIS A 8 -12.54 -11.61 3.98
N PRO A 9 -13.50 -12.55 3.85
CA PRO A 9 -13.22 -13.90 3.36
C PRO A 9 -12.49 -13.95 2.01
N LEU A 10 -12.81 -13.06 1.08
CA LEU A 10 -12.12 -12.98 -0.22
C LEU A 10 -10.67 -12.50 -0.11
N VAL A 11 -10.37 -11.68 0.90
CA VAL A 11 -8.98 -11.27 1.21
C VAL A 11 -8.21 -12.47 1.73
N GLN A 12 -8.79 -13.25 2.64
CA GLN A 12 -8.14 -14.43 3.22
C GLN A 12 -7.91 -15.54 2.19
N ASP A 13 -8.84 -15.74 1.25
CA ASP A 13 -8.69 -16.68 0.14
C ASP A 13 -7.54 -16.25 -0.80
N ALA A 14 -7.48 -14.97 -1.18
CA ALA A 14 -6.40 -14.45 -2.01
C ALA A 14 -5.03 -14.52 -1.27
N LEU A 15 -5.00 -14.18 0.01
CA LEU A 15 -3.80 -14.30 0.85
C LEU A 15 -3.32 -15.75 0.91
N SER A 16 -4.23 -16.71 1.08
CA SER A 16 -3.88 -18.14 1.09
C SER A 16 -3.21 -18.56 -0.22
N THR A 17 -3.67 -18.02 -1.35
CA THR A 17 -3.04 -18.25 -2.66
C THR A 17 -1.62 -17.65 -2.71
N LEU A 18 -1.42 -16.41 -2.22
CA LEU A 18 -0.10 -15.76 -2.19
C LEU A 18 0.91 -16.53 -1.32
N ARG A 19 0.45 -17.14 -0.23
CA ARG A 19 1.30 -17.89 0.71
C ARG A 19 1.78 -19.25 0.20
N ARG A 20 1.05 -19.90 -0.71
CA ARG A 20 1.39 -21.23 -1.20
C ARG A 20 2.71 -21.25 -1.95
N THR A 21 3.57 -22.22 -1.68
CA THR A 21 4.85 -22.41 -2.38
C THR A 21 4.66 -22.85 -3.83
N THR A 22 3.53 -23.49 -4.14
CA THR A 22 3.18 -23.99 -5.49
C THR A 22 2.49 -22.94 -6.36
N THR A 23 2.26 -21.73 -5.86
CA THR A 23 1.61 -20.66 -6.62
C THR A 23 2.52 -20.18 -7.74
N THR A 24 2.08 -20.28 -8.98
CA THR A 24 2.79 -19.78 -10.16
C THR A 24 2.79 -18.25 -10.18
N THR A 25 3.73 -17.64 -10.92
CA THR A 25 3.80 -16.17 -11.09
C THR A 25 2.47 -15.59 -11.61
N GLU A 26 1.80 -16.28 -12.55
CA GLU A 26 0.49 -15.86 -13.06
C GLU A 26 -0.58 -15.86 -11.96
N GLN A 27 -0.65 -16.93 -11.19
CA GLN A 27 -1.61 -17.05 -10.08
C GLN A 27 -1.30 -16.01 -8.98
N PHE A 28 -0.01 -15.77 -8.71
CA PHE A 28 0.44 -14.76 -7.75
C PHE A 28 -0.01 -13.36 -8.16
N ARG A 29 0.18 -12.98 -9.44
CA ARG A 29 -0.30 -11.70 -9.99
C ARG A 29 -1.82 -11.54 -9.87
N LYS A 30 -2.59 -12.58 -10.22
CA LYS A 30 -4.06 -12.58 -10.09
C LYS A 30 -4.50 -12.41 -8.64
N ALA A 31 -3.87 -13.14 -7.72
CA ALA A 31 -4.16 -13.02 -6.28
C ALA A 31 -3.75 -11.64 -5.74
N THR A 32 -2.61 -11.10 -6.18
CA THR A 32 -2.18 -9.73 -5.83
C THR A 32 -3.20 -8.69 -6.27
N LYS A 33 -3.66 -8.71 -7.52
CA LYS A 33 -4.71 -7.80 -7.99
C LYS A 33 -5.98 -7.91 -7.15
N ARG A 34 -6.44 -9.12 -6.91
CA ARG A 34 -7.67 -9.38 -6.14
C ARG A 34 -7.59 -8.85 -4.70
N ILE A 35 -6.49 -9.11 -3.99
CA ILE A 35 -6.31 -8.63 -2.63
C ILE A 35 -6.13 -7.11 -2.57
N SER A 36 -5.44 -6.54 -3.57
CA SER A 36 -5.24 -5.09 -3.68
C SER A 36 -6.56 -4.34 -3.89
N HIS A 37 -7.48 -4.84 -4.73
CA HIS A 37 -8.81 -4.26 -4.89
C HIS A 37 -9.55 -4.12 -3.55
N LEU A 38 -9.56 -5.20 -2.75
CA LEU A 38 -10.28 -5.24 -1.50
C LEU A 38 -9.62 -4.37 -0.41
N LEU A 39 -8.28 -4.36 -0.35
CA LEU A 39 -7.55 -3.53 0.59
C LEU A 39 -7.69 -2.04 0.27
N ILE A 40 -7.51 -1.66 -1.00
CA ILE A 40 -7.58 -0.26 -1.43
C ILE A 40 -9.01 0.26 -1.29
N ALA A 41 -10.02 -0.50 -1.70
CA ALA A 41 -11.42 -0.11 -1.55
C ALA A 41 -11.78 0.12 -0.07
N GLU A 42 -11.32 -0.75 0.85
CA GLU A 42 -11.55 -0.57 2.28
C GLU A 42 -10.78 0.63 2.86
N THR A 43 -9.52 0.81 2.45
CA THR A 43 -8.70 1.92 2.94
C THR A 43 -9.22 3.28 2.47
N THR A 44 -9.79 3.33 1.25
CA THR A 44 -10.34 4.56 0.67
C THR A 44 -11.79 4.83 1.07
N ARG A 45 -12.39 4.04 1.98
CA ARG A 45 -13.77 4.21 2.46
C ARG A 45 -14.06 5.62 2.99
N ASN A 46 -13.07 6.28 3.56
CA ASN A 46 -13.18 7.62 4.14
C ASN A 46 -12.57 8.73 3.25
N VAL A 47 -12.40 8.47 1.96
CA VAL A 47 -12.02 9.52 1.00
C VAL A 47 -13.10 10.59 1.00
N ARG A 48 -12.67 11.85 1.05
CA ARG A 48 -13.59 13.00 1.11
C ARG A 48 -14.40 13.09 -0.18
N ILE A 49 -15.69 13.35 -0.05
CA ILE A 49 -16.62 13.49 -1.16
C ILE A 49 -17.36 14.84 -1.08
N ASN A 50 -17.73 15.39 -2.23
CA ASN A 50 -18.60 16.55 -2.35
C ASN A 50 -19.97 16.11 -2.88
N PRO A 51 -21.09 16.65 -2.33
CA PRO A 51 -22.40 16.47 -2.92
C PRO A 51 -22.49 17.20 -4.26
N ILE A 52 -23.15 16.58 -5.22
CA ILE A 52 -23.46 17.16 -6.53
C ILE A 52 -24.90 16.83 -6.91
N THR A 53 -25.44 17.58 -7.85
CA THR A 53 -26.71 17.26 -8.49
C THR A 53 -26.43 16.58 -9.83
N VAL A 54 -27.11 15.47 -10.10
CA VAL A 54 -26.94 14.67 -11.32
C VAL A 54 -28.27 14.66 -12.09
N GLU A 55 -28.21 15.01 -13.37
CA GLU A 55 -29.34 14.82 -14.28
C GLU A 55 -29.34 13.36 -14.77
N THR A 56 -30.49 12.70 -14.59
CA THR A 56 -30.71 11.32 -15.06
C THR A 56 -31.73 11.31 -16.19
N SER A 57 -31.90 10.18 -16.85
CA SER A 57 -32.91 10.05 -17.91
C SER A 57 -34.36 10.22 -17.44
N LEU A 58 -34.61 10.19 -16.13
CA LEU A 58 -35.96 10.25 -15.55
C LEU A 58 -36.16 11.43 -14.60
N GLY A 59 -35.12 12.21 -14.30
CA GLY A 59 -35.23 13.35 -13.39
C GLY A 59 -33.86 13.72 -12.75
N ILE A 60 -33.95 14.57 -11.74
CA ILE A 60 -32.76 15.03 -10.99
C ILE A 60 -32.57 14.15 -9.77
N ALA A 61 -31.31 13.79 -9.50
CA ALA A 61 -30.89 12.98 -8.34
C ALA A 61 -29.72 13.62 -7.59
N ASP A 62 -29.68 13.41 -6.29
CA ASP A 62 -28.48 13.70 -5.50
C ASP A 62 -27.37 12.69 -5.82
N GLY A 63 -26.14 13.17 -5.95
CA GLY A 63 -24.97 12.36 -6.22
C GLY A 63 -23.76 12.86 -5.43
N PHE A 64 -22.63 12.18 -5.60
CA PHE A 64 -21.36 12.54 -4.95
C PHE A 64 -20.20 12.43 -5.92
N THR A 65 -19.18 13.25 -5.73
CA THR A 65 -17.89 13.13 -6.42
C THR A 65 -16.76 13.14 -5.41
N ILE A 66 -15.62 12.53 -5.74
CA ILE A 66 -14.44 12.58 -4.90
C ILE A 66 -13.98 14.04 -4.79
N ALA A 67 -13.85 14.52 -3.56
CA ALA A 67 -13.45 15.89 -3.24
C ALA A 67 -11.94 16.03 -3.00
N SER A 68 -11.28 14.93 -2.66
CA SER A 68 -9.87 14.93 -2.30
C SER A 68 -8.99 14.84 -3.54
N ASP A 69 -7.87 15.54 -3.47
CA ASP A 69 -6.73 15.21 -4.30
C ASP A 69 -6.08 13.94 -3.77
N VAL A 70 -6.31 12.83 -4.44
CA VAL A 70 -5.80 11.52 -4.07
C VAL A 70 -4.46 11.25 -4.77
N VAL A 71 -3.48 10.80 -3.99
CA VAL A 71 -2.15 10.45 -4.51
C VAL A 71 -1.77 9.04 -4.07
N PHE A 72 -1.44 8.18 -5.04
CA PHE A 72 -0.83 6.89 -4.76
C PHE A 72 0.69 6.96 -4.88
N VAL A 73 1.39 6.36 -3.92
CA VAL A 73 2.86 6.34 -3.90
C VAL A 73 3.35 4.91 -3.71
N PRO A 74 3.56 4.15 -4.81
CA PRO A 74 4.19 2.85 -4.71
C PRO A 74 5.67 2.98 -4.32
N ILE A 75 6.10 2.15 -3.36
CA ILE A 75 7.51 1.92 -3.10
C ILE A 75 8.03 0.93 -4.14
N LEU A 76 8.94 1.38 -4.96
CA LEU A 76 9.49 0.56 -6.05
C LEU A 76 10.40 -0.53 -5.49
N ARG A 77 10.39 -1.73 -6.06
CA ARG A 77 9.61 -2.21 -7.22
C ARG A 77 8.27 -2.84 -6.82
N ALA A 78 8.20 -3.46 -5.64
CA ALA A 78 7.08 -4.33 -5.21
C ALA A 78 5.72 -3.61 -5.18
N GLY A 79 5.69 -2.33 -4.76
CA GLY A 79 4.46 -1.52 -4.71
C GLY A 79 3.76 -1.32 -6.05
N LEU A 80 4.46 -1.49 -7.19
CA LEU A 80 3.85 -1.42 -8.52
C LEU A 80 2.78 -2.49 -8.73
N GLY A 81 2.90 -3.65 -8.06
CA GLY A 81 1.89 -4.70 -8.15
C GLY A 81 0.50 -4.30 -7.63
N MET A 82 0.43 -3.22 -6.85
CA MET A 82 -0.82 -2.68 -6.31
C MET A 82 -1.30 -1.42 -7.06
N LEU A 83 -0.40 -0.73 -7.80
CA LEU A 83 -0.68 0.57 -8.39
C LEU A 83 -1.74 0.51 -9.49
N GLU A 84 -1.69 -0.48 -10.39
CA GLU A 84 -2.66 -0.63 -11.48
C GLU A 84 -4.08 -0.67 -10.92
N VAL A 85 -4.29 -1.46 -9.89
CA VAL A 85 -5.58 -1.58 -9.19
C VAL A 85 -6.00 -0.26 -8.54
N ALA A 86 -5.07 0.45 -7.93
CA ALA A 86 -5.36 1.76 -7.33
C ALA A 86 -5.90 2.76 -8.35
N LEU A 87 -5.31 2.77 -9.56
CA LEU A 87 -5.74 3.63 -10.65
C LEU A 87 -7.03 3.14 -11.35
N GLU A 88 -7.31 1.83 -11.33
CA GLU A 88 -8.63 1.32 -11.76
C GLU A 88 -9.75 1.83 -10.83
N LEU A 89 -9.51 1.89 -9.52
CA LEU A 89 -10.48 2.35 -8.52
C LEU A 89 -10.64 3.88 -8.50
N ILE A 90 -9.53 4.62 -8.64
CA ILE A 90 -9.53 6.08 -8.64
C ILE A 90 -8.73 6.59 -9.86
N PRO A 91 -9.33 6.61 -11.06
CA PRO A 91 -8.61 6.95 -12.30
C PRO A 91 -8.03 8.38 -12.33
N ALA A 92 -8.61 9.30 -11.58
CA ALA A 92 -8.16 10.69 -11.47
C ALA A 92 -7.02 10.89 -10.46
N ALA A 93 -6.60 9.85 -9.74
CA ALA A 93 -5.53 9.97 -8.75
C ALA A 93 -4.19 10.31 -9.40
N ARG A 94 -3.43 11.17 -8.73
CA ARG A 94 -2.04 11.45 -9.09
C ARG A 94 -1.13 10.34 -8.57
N VAL A 95 0.04 10.18 -9.19
CA VAL A 95 1.01 9.16 -8.78
C VAL A 95 2.35 9.80 -8.49
N GLY A 96 2.91 9.46 -7.33
CA GLY A 96 4.30 9.68 -7.00
C GLY A 96 5.06 8.36 -6.96
N TYR A 97 6.37 8.39 -7.18
CA TYR A 97 7.21 7.19 -7.11
C TYR A 97 8.34 7.40 -6.13
N ILE A 98 8.60 6.41 -5.28
CA ILE A 98 9.76 6.38 -4.39
C ILE A 98 10.46 5.05 -4.60
N GLY A 99 11.71 5.10 -5.09
CA GLY A 99 12.59 3.96 -5.26
C GLY A 99 13.56 3.88 -4.10
N LEU A 100 13.51 2.77 -3.38
CA LEU A 100 14.37 2.49 -2.23
C LEU A 100 15.10 1.18 -2.46
N GLU A 101 16.37 1.16 -2.17
CA GLU A 101 17.18 -0.04 -2.09
C GLU A 101 17.75 -0.20 -0.69
N ARG A 102 17.96 -1.43 -0.29
CA ARG A 102 18.61 -1.71 0.98
C ARG A 102 20.10 -1.80 0.74
N ASP A 103 20.87 -1.00 1.47
CA ASP A 103 22.33 -1.17 1.52
C ASP A 103 22.66 -2.52 2.15
N GLU A 104 23.39 -3.36 1.43
CA GLU A 104 23.70 -4.73 1.86
C GLU A 104 24.56 -4.78 3.12
N THR A 105 25.33 -3.71 3.39
CA THR A 105 26.27 -3.66 4.51
C THR A 105 25.61 -3.09 5.77
N THR A 106 24.83 -2.02 5.63
CA THR A 106 24.23 -1.28 6.76
C THR A 106 22.77 -1.62 7.00
N ALA A 107 22.14 -2.34 6.06
CA ALA A 107 20.69 -2.58 6.00
C ALA A 107 19.83 -1.30 6.00
N ALA A 108 20.44 -0.13 5.85
CA ALA A 108 19.74 1.14 5.75
C ALA A 108 19.06 1.26 4.37
N ALA A 109 17.85 1.83 4.35
CA ALA A 109 17.19 2.14 3.09
C ALA A 109 17.81 3.40 2.48
N SER A 110 18.37 3.29 1.27
CA SER A 110 18.84 4.42 0.47
C SER A 110 17.86 4.75 -0.65
N THR A 111 17.70 6.04 -0.96
CA THR A 111 16.78 6.49 -2.02
C THR A 111 17.55 6.59 -3.32
N TYR A 112 17.21 5.77 -4.31
CA TYR A 112 17.79 5.86 -5.65
C TYR A 112 16.87 6.61 -6.64
N TYR A 113 15.59 6.77 -6.33
CA TYR A 113 14.64 7.49 -7.16
C TYR A 113 13.52 8.12 -6.31
N SER A 114 13.21 9.37 -6.58
CA SER A 114 12.04 10.03 -6.00
C SER A 114 11.47 11.02 -7.02
N LYS A 115 10.22 10.83 -7.39
CA LYS A 115 9.46 11.78 -8.20
C LYS A 115 8.04 11.86 -7.66
N LEU A 116 7.74 12.98 -7.01
CA LEU A 116 6.46 13.22 -6.37
C LEU A 116 5.71 14.34 -7.08
N PRO A 117 4.37 14.35 -7.06
CA PRO A 117 3.58 15.49 -7.51
C PRO A 117 3.92 16.75 -6.69
N ASN A 118 3.78 17.90 -7.31
CA ASN A 118 3.89 19.18 -6.60
C ASN A 118 2.69 19.34 -5.66
N ASP A 119 2.90 20.03 -4.55
CA ASP A 119 1.87 20.35 -3.55
C ASP A 119 1.07 19.13 -3.05
N LEU A 120 1.58 18.52 -1.99
CA LEU A 120 0.98 17.37 -1.33
C LEU A 120 0.28 17.76 0.00
N THR A 121 0.23 19.04 0.35
CA THR A 121 -0.22 19.52 1.67
C THR A 121 -1.71 19.26 1.91
N SER A 122 -2.53 19.28 0.87
CA SER A 122 -3.98 19.02 0.93
C SER A 122 -4.40 17.63 0.41
N SER A 123 -3.43 16.85 -0.05
CA SER A 123 -3.67 15.53 -0.66
C SER A 123 -3.91 14.45 0.38
N GLN A 124 -4.76 13.47 0.03
CA GLN A 124 -4.81 12.18 0.74
C GLN A 124 -3.87 11.21 0.05
N ILE A 125 -2.85 10.75 0.77
CA ILE A 125 -1.73 9.98 0.22
C ILE A 125 -1.80 8.55 0.71
N PHE A 126 -1.80 7.61 -0.25
CA PHE A 126 -1.79 6.18 0.01
C PHE A 126 -0.47 5.59 -0.49
N VAL A 127 0.41 5.23 0.45
CA VAL A 127 1.67 4.56 0.16
C VAL A 127 1.41 3.07 0.00
N LEU A 128 1.90 2.50 -1.10
CA LEU A 128 1.71 1.10 -1.46
C LEU A 128 3.02 0.33 -1.29
N ASP A 129 3.09 -0.52 -0.28
CA ASP A 129 4.21 -1.41 -0.03
C ASP A 129 3.70 -2.78 0.41
N PRO A 130 3.74 -3.83 -0.44
CA PRO A 130 3.12 -5.12 -0.13
C PRO A 130 3.59 -5.77 1.16
N MET A 131 4.80 -5.49 1.62
CA MET A 131 5.48 -6.23 2.68
C MET A 131 6.03 -5.31 3.77
N LEU A 132 5.31 -5.14 4.88
CA LEU A 132 5.82 -4.38 6.03
C LEU A 132 6.63 -5.33 6.96
N ALA A 133 7.87 -5.65 6.57
CA ALA A 133 8.77 -6.52 7.33
C ALA A 133 9.49 -5.75 8.45
N THR A 134 10.63 -5.14 8.17
CA THR A 134 11.39 -4.33 9.14
C THR A 134 10.92 -2.88 9.22
N SER A 135 10.11 -2.44 8.27
CA SER A 135 9.60 -1.07 8.07
C SER A 135 10.60 -0.05 7.54
N GLY A 136 11.85 -0.40 7.28
CA GLY A 136 12.86 0.57 6.84
C GLY A 136 12.43 1.36 5.60
N SER A 137 11.92 0.68 4.57
CA SER A 137 11.43 1.32 3.35
C SER A 137 10.21 2.21 3.61
N ALA A 138 9.23 1.72 4.38
CA ALA A 138 8.03 2.48 4.70
C ALA A 138 8.35 3.74 5.52
N VAL A 139 9.24 3.64 6.52
CA VAL A 139 9.71 4.79 7.31
C VAL A 139 10.40 5.81 6.41
N SER A 140 11.35 5.38 5.58
CA SER A 140 12.07 6.29 4.65
C SER A 140 11.12 6.98 3.67
N ALA A 141 10.13 6.25 3.12
CA ALA A 141 9.14 6.83 2.23
C ALA A 141 8.28 7.89 2.93
N MET A 142 7.84 7.64 4.18
CA MET A 142 7.08 8.61 4.96
C MET A 142 7.92 9.84 5.33
N ASP A 143 9.20 9.68 5.63
CA ASP A 143 10.11 10.81 5.88
C ASP A 143 10.27 11.70 4.65
N ILE A 144 10.37 11.10 3.44
CA ILE A 144 10.41 11.84 2.18
C ILE A 144 9.11 12.61 1.98
N LEU A 145 7.96 11.98 2.18
CA LEU A 145 6.65 12.61 2.03
C LEU A 145 6.44 13.76 3.02
N ARG A 146 6.83 13.59 4.28
CA ARG A 146 6.77 14.66 5.28
C ARG A 146 7.62 15.87 4.91
N LYS A 147 8.82 15.66 4.37
CA LYS A 147 9.72 16.76 3.92
C LYS A 147 9.10 17.63 2.83
N VAL A 148 8.17 17.08 2.03
CA VAL A 148 7.45 17.82 0.99
C VAL A 148 6.05 18.28 1.45
N GLY A 149 5.77 18.24 2.75
CA GLY A 149 4.55 18.79 3.35
C GLY A 149 3.34 17.86 3.38
N ALA A 150 3.51 16.58 3.09
CA ALA A 150 2.43 15.59 3.19
C ALA A 150 2.00 15.39 4.65
N THR A 151 0.70 15.49 4.94
CA THR A 151 0.13 15.39 6.29
C THR A 151 -0.87 14.25 6.44
N ASP A 152 -1.66 13.96 5.42
CA ASP A 152 -2.70 12.92 5.42
C ASP A 152 -2.21 11.68 4.64
N CYS A 153 -1.42 10.86 5.33
CA CYS A 153 -0.78 9.67 4.75
C CYS A 153 -1.33 8.40 5.36
N HIS A 154 -1.51 7.37 4.51
CA HIS A 154 -1.89 6.00 4.86
C HIS A 154 -0.89 5.02 4.27
N LEU A 155 -0.56 3.95 4.99
CA LEU A 155 0.23 2.84 4.47
C LEU A 155 -0.68 1.65 4.18
N ILE A 156 -0.60 1.11 2.96
CA ILE A 156 -1.32 -0.10 2.55
C ILE A 156 -0.30 -1.18 2.26
N CYS A 157 -0.38 -2.30 3.00
CA CYS A 157 0.45 -3.48 2.77
C CYS A 157 -0.40 -4.75 2.70
N ILE A 158 0.08 -5.75 1.97
CA ILE A 158 -0.62 -7.04 1.89
C ILE A 158 -0.41 -7.81 3.19
N ILE A 159 0.83 -7.92 3.67
CA ILE A 159 1.13 -8.50 4.99
C ILE A 159 2.11 -7.62 5.76
N ALA A 160 2.04 -7.73 7.09
CA ALA A 160 2.93 -7.03 8.00
C ALA A 160 3.49 -7.98 9.06
N ALA A 161 4.71 -7.72 9.54
CA ALA A 161 5.24 -8.34 10.75
C ALA A 161 4.89 -7.48 11.98
N LYS A 162 4.68 -8.12 13.15
CA LYS A 162 4.44 -7.40 14.41
C LYS A 162 5.55 -6.38 14.73
N ASP A 163 6.80 -6.77 14.53
CA ASP A 163 7.94 -5.91 14.80
C ASP A 163 8.04 -4.76 13.81
N GLY A 164 7.66 -5.01 12.54
CA GLY A 164 7.55 -3.97 11.53
C GLY A 164 6.51 -2.91 11.91
N ILE A 165 5.32 -3.33 12.31
CA ILE A 165 4.27 -2.41 12.77
C ILE A 165 4.77 -1.57 13.96
N ARG A 166 5.39 -2.20 14.97
CA ARG A 166 5.92 -1.51 16.14
C ARG A 166 6.99 -0.46 15.79
N THR A 167 7.89 -0.82 14.87
CA THR A 167 8.95 0.10 14.40
C THR A 167 8.35 1.27 13.64
N PHE A 168 7.43 0.99 12.73
CA PHE A 168 6.73 2.02 11.96
C PHE A 168 5.93 2.96 12.87
N GLU A 169 5.22 2.43 13.86
CA GLU A 169 4.44 3.20 14.83
C GLU A 169 5.29 4.16 15.65
N LYS A 170 6.49 3.74 16.07
CA LYS A 170 7.42 4.61 16.80
C LYS A 170 7.87 5.82 15.97
N CYS A 171 8.11 5.62 14.67
CA CYS A 171 8.58 6.68 13.77
C CYS A 171 7.42 7.56 13.27
N HIS A 172 6.27 6.97 12.98
CA HIS A 172 5.11 7.63 12.37
C HIS A 172 3.79 7.29 13.09
N PRO A 173 3.61 7.74 14.34
CA PRO A 173 2.48 7.34 15.20
C PRO A 173 1.10 7.74 14.67
N ASN A 174 1.03 8.72 13.76
CA ASN A 174 -0.22 9.24 13.21
C ASN A 174 -0.56 8.67 11.82
N VAL A 175 0.27 7.77 11.27
CA VAL A 175 0.03 7.16 9.95
C VAL A 175 -0.65 5.79 10.13
N PRO A 176 -1.92 5.61 9.74
CA PRO A 176 -2.58 4.32 9.84
C PRO A 176 -1.97 3.31 8.86
N VAL A 177 -1.90 2.05 9.31
CA VAL A 177 -1.48 0.90 8.50
C VAL A 177 -2.69 0.05 8.19
N HIS A 178 -2.90 -0.26 6.92
CA HIS A 178 -3.95 -1.16 6.45
C HIS A 178 -3.32 -2.43 5.86
N THR A 179 -3.73 -3.60 6.34
CA THR A 179 -3.13 -4.88 5.94
C THR A 179 -4.17 -6.00 5.88
N SER A 180 -3.82 -7.12 5.26
CA SER A 180 -4.67 -8.33 5.28
C SER A 180 -4.29 -9.32 6.38
N ALA A 181 -3.06 -9.26 6.88
CA ALA A 181 -2.60 -10.10 7.97
C ALA A 181 -1.41 -9.47 8.70
N VAL A 182 -1.29 -9.86 9.98
CA VAL A 182 -0.12 -9.53 10.81
C VAL A 182 0.52 -10.84 11.25
N ASP A 183 1.70 -11.11 10.73
CA ASP A 183 2.47 -12.30 11.04
C ASP A 183 3.37 -12.09 12.28
N PRO A 184 3.67 -13.15 13.04
CA PRO A 184 4.25 -13.02 14.38
C PRO A 184 5.69 -12.51 14.40
N THR A 185 6.52 -12.84 13.41
CA THR A 185 7.97 -12.63 13.52
C THR A 185 8.66 -12.47 12.16
N LEU A 186 9.94 -12.11 12.21
CA LEU A 186 10.88 -12.14 11.09
C LEU A 186 11.91 -13.27 11.33
N ASN A 187 12.43 -13.86 10.24
CA ASN A 187 13.58 -14.75 10.32
C ASN A 187 14.91 -13.97 10.35
N GLU A 188 16.05 -14.69 10.39
CA GLU A 188 17.39 -14.09 10.40
C GLU A 188 17.68 -13.23 9.17
N GLN A 189 17.10 -13.57 8.01
CA GLN A 189 17.20 -12.80 6.77
C GLN A 189 16.17 -11.66 6.67
N GLN A 190 15.45 -11.38 7.75
CA GLN A 190 14.44 -10.32 7.84
C GLN A 190 13.19 -10.54 6.96
N TYR A 191 12.91 -11.79 6.58
CA TYR A 191 11.64 -12.16 5.93
C TYR A 191 10.54 -12.38 6.97
N ILE A 192 9.31 -12.01 6.61
CA ILE A 192 8.11 -12.27 7.43
C ILE A 192 7.86 -13.77 7.52
N VAL A 193 7.59 -14.28 8.72
CA VAL A 193 7.30 -15.71 8.99
C VAL A 193 5.93 -15.85 9.67
N PRO A 194 5.01 -16.70 9.13
CA PRO A 194 5.16 -17.60 7.98
C PRO A 194 5.27 -16.87 6.62
N GLY A 195 4.81 -15.63 6.50
CA GLY A 195 5.02 -14.81 5.33
C GLY A 195 4.44 -15.38 4.02
N LEU A 196 5.05 -14.96 2.92
CA LEU A 196 4.74 -15.44 1.57
C LEU A 196 5.99 -15.51 0.66
N GLY A 197 7.19 -15.37 1.25
CA GLY A 197 8.47 -15.31 0.52
C GLY A 197 8.78 -13.90 0.01
N ASP A 198 9.68 -13.78 -0.98
CA ASP A 198 9.94 -12.51 -1.64
C ASP A 198 8.78 -12.15 -2.59
N PHE A 199 8.13 -11.05 -2.30
CA PHE A 199 6.98 -10.60 -3.07
C PHE A 199 7.38 -10.13 -4.48
N GLY A 200 8.47 -9.37 -4.56
CA GLY A 200 8.96 -8.83 -5.82
C GLY A 200 9.35 -9.92 -6.79
N ASP A 201 10.13 -10.88 -6.34
CA ASP A 201 10.59 -12.00 -7.15
C ASP A 201 9.42 -12.86 -7.65
N LYS A 202 8.46 -13.18 -6.77
CA LYS A 202 7.26 -13.93 -7.17
C LYS A 202 6.37 -13.15 -8.15
N LEU A 203 6.25 -11.83 -7.97
CA LEU A 203 5.44 -10.98 -8.85
C LEU A 203 6.06 -10.85 -10.24
N TYR A 204 7.39 -10.69 -10.30
CA TYR A 204 8.11 -10.41 -11.55
C TYR A 204 8.74 -11.66 -12.17
N GLY A 205 8.83 -12.77 -11.44
CA GLY A 205 9.43 -14.00 -11.93
C GLY A 205 10.96 -13.88 -12.04
N THR A 206 11.59 -13.25 -11.05
CA THR A 206 13.04 -13.00 -11.00
C THR A 206 13.79 -13.92 -10.05
N SER A 207 13.10 -14.90 -9.46
CA SER A 207 13.67 -15.95 -8.59
C SER A 207 14.06 -17.19 -9.40
#